data_c18e53bdf83630d05b4e3c67d400d735
#
_entry.id   c18e53bdf83630d05b4e3c67d400d735
#
_cell.length_a   1.000
_cell.length_b   1.000
_cell.length_c   1.000
_cell.angle_alpha   90.00
_cell.angle_beta   90.00
_cell.angle_gamma   90.00
#
_symmetry.space_group_name_H-M   'P 1'
#
loop_
_entity.id
_entity.type
_entity.pdbx_description
1 polymer ?
#
loop_
_entity_poly.entity_id
_entity_poly.type
_entity_poly.pdbx_seq_one_letter_code
_entity_poly.pdbx_strand_id
1 'polypeptide(L)'
;MNGEEKCPACMEAEAAENSCCHKTKQRTEEEYKKLIHRLNRIEGQIRGIRGMVEKNAYCTDILVQVAAVSAALAAFNRELLADHVKTCVKRDILAGKDETIAELLSTLQKLMR
;
A
#
# COMPACT_ATOMS: atom_id res chain seq x y z
N MET A 1 -2.57 -18.49 17.97
CA MET A 1 -2.30 -17.30 17.71
C MET A 1 -3.43 -16.46 17.53
N ASN A 2 -3.57 -15.59 18.24
CA ASN A 2 -4.67 -14.84 18.25
C ASN A 2 -4.47 -13.63 17.50
N GLY A 3 -4.91 -13.23 16.75
CA GLY A 3 -4.75 -12.13 15.96
C GLY A 3 -4.68 -10.82 16.65
N GLU A 4 -4.00 -10.84 17.75
CA GLU A 4 -3.91 -9.58 18.45
C GLU A 4 -2.70 -8.79 18.13
N GLU A 5 -1.87 -9.27 17.24
CA GLU A 5 -0.72 -8.49 16.85
C GLU A 5 -1.18 -7.31 16.01
N LYS A 6 -0.95 -6.15 16.47
CA LYS A 6 -1.33 -4.96 15.72
C LYS A 6 -0.26 -4.63 14.70
N CYS A 7 -0.66 -4.18 13.54
CA CYS A 7 0.31 -3.74 12.55
C CYS A 7 0.93 -2.43 13.03
N PRO A 8 2.12 -2.08 12.52
CA PRO A 8 2.78 -0.85 12.96
C PRO A 8 1.93 0.40 12.80
N ALA A 9 1.13 0.46 11.74
CA ALA A 9 0.29 1.63 11.51
C ALA A 9 -0.75 1.80 12.61
N CYS A 10 -1.29 0.70 13.12
CA CYS A 10 -2.28 0.78 14.20
C CYS A 10 -1.63 1.11 15.52
N MET A 11 -0.39 0.74 15.71
CA MET A 11 0.30 1.06 16.94
C MET A 11 0.61 2.54 17.04
N GLU A 12 0.82 3.18 15.89
CA GLU A 12 1.10 4.59 15.88
C GLU A 12 -0.15 5.45 15.92
N ALA A 13 -1.26 4.90 15.48
CA ALA A 13 -2.49 5.65 15.44
C ALA A 13 -3.49 5.04 16.41
N GLU A 14 -3.31 5.28 17.67
CA GLU A 14 -4.18 4.69 18.66
C GLU A 14 -5.63 5.05 18.48
N ALA A 15 -5.89 6.20 17.91
CA ALA A 15 -7.26 6.64 17.77
C ALA A 15 -7.99 5.93 16.65
N ALA A 16 -7.29 5.19 15.85
CA ALA A 16 -7.93 4.57 14.70
C ALA A 16 -8.37 3.17 15.03
N GLU A 17 -9.32 3.04 15.89
CA GLU A 17 -9.75 1.73 16.31
C GLU A 17 -10.29 0.87 15.20
N ASN A 18 -10.81 1.48 14.16
CA ASN A 18 -11.35 0.72 13.06
C ASN A 18 -10.41 0.68 11.88
N SER A 19 -9.14 0.75 12.14
CA SER A 19 -8.22 0.85 11.05
C SER A 19 -7.93 -0.51 10.42
N CYS A 20 -7.05 -0.53 9.49
CA CYS A 20 -6.73 -1.67 8.66
C CYS A 20 -6.38 -2.94 9.42
N CYS A 21 -5.95 -2.83 10.65
CA CYS A 21 -5.48 -4.01 11.37
C CYS A 21 -6.57 -4.95 11.81
N HIS A 22 -7.83 -4.51 11.76
CA HIS A 22 -8.93 -5.36 12.15
C HIS A 22 -9.55 -6.11 10.99
N LYS A 23 -9.08 -5.85 9.80
CA LYS A 23 -9.58 -6.54 8.61
C LYS A 23 -8.42 -7.20 7.90
N THR A 24 -8.67 -8.38 7.42
CA THR A 24 -7.66 -9.09 6.66
C THR A 24 -8.23 -9.46 5.31
N LYS A 25 -7.38 -9.79 4.38
CA LYS A 25 -7.79 -10.21 3.07
C LYS A 25 -7.05 -11.48 2.69
N GLN A 26 -7.80 -12.44 2.19
CA GLN A 26 -7.23 -13.65 1.66
C GLN A 26 -6.84 -13.40 0.22
N ARG A 27 -5.59 -13.60 -0.12
CA ARG A 27 -5.10 -13.47 -1.48
C ARG A 27 -4.64 -14.81 -2.00
N THR A 28 -4.75 -14.99 -3.30
CA THR A 28 -4.18 -16.19 -3.90
C THR A 28 -2.67 -16.08 -3.80
N GLU A 29 -2.00 -17.21 -3.92
CA GLU A 29 -0.55 -17.20 -3.85
C GLU A 29 0.06 -16.38 -4.96
N GLU A 30 -0.55 -16.40 -6.15
CA GLU A 30 -0.06 -15.61 -7.26
C GLU A 30 -0.17 -14.11 -7.01
N GLU A 31 -1.31 -13.68 -6.47
CA GLU A 31 -1.50 -12.28 -6.15
C GLU A 31 -0.51 -11.82 -5.10
N TYR A 32 -0.32 -12.64 -4.09
CA TYR A 32 0.62 -12.34 -3.03
C TYR A 32 2.03 -12.17 -3.58
N LYS A 33 2.45 -13.10 -4.42
CA LYS A 33 3.80 -13.07 -4.98
C LYS A 33 4.01 -11.85 -5.86
N LYS A 34 3.00 -11.46 -6.64
CA LYS A 34 3.10 -10.28 -7.48
C LYS A 34 3.32 -9.02 -6.66
N LEU A 35 2.55 -8.88 -5.60
CA LEU A 35 2.66 -7.70 -4.74
C LEU A 35 4.01 -7.66 -4.03
N ILE A 36 4.44 -8.80 -3.50
CA ILE A 36 5.73 -8.87 -2.82
C ILE A 36 6.88 -8.59 -3.79
N HIS A 37 6.77 -9.11 -5.00
CA HIS A 37 7.81 -8.88 -6.02
C HIS A 37 7.94 -7.38 -6.34
N ARG A 38 6.81 -6.69 -6.48
CA ARG A 38 6.83 -5.25 -6.73
C ARG A 38 7.47 -4.51 -5.57
N LEU A 39 7.11 -4.89 -4.34
CA LEU A 39 7.66 -4.24 -3.16
C LEU A 39 9.15 -4.49 -3.02
N ASN A 40 9.60 -5.69 -3.36
CA ASN A 40 11.02 -6.00 -3.30
C ASN A 40 11.82 -5.12 -4.27
N ARG A 41 11.26 -4.88 -5.46
CA ARG A 41 11.92 -4.00 -6.42
C ARG A 41 11.98 -2.57 -5.91
N ILE A 42 10.89 -2.10 -5.33
CA ILE A 42 10.85 -0.75 -4.76
C ILE A 42 11.84 -0.62 -3.62
N GLU A 43 11.91 -1.63 -2.78
CA GLU A 43 12.85 -1.65 -1.68
C GLU A 43 14.30 -1.55 -2.19
N GLY A 44 14.60 -2.28 -3.25
CA GLY A 44 15.91 -2.21 -3.86
C GLY A 44 16.21 -0.83 -4.43
N GLN A 45 15.21 -0.20 -5.04
CA GLN A 45 15.38 1.15 -5.57
C GLN A 45 15.64 2.16 -4.45
N ILE A 46 14.97 2.00 -3.32
CA ILE A 46 15.20 2.88 -2.18
C ILE A 46 16.61 2.70 -1.64
N ARG A 47 17.08 1.48 -1.58
CA ARG A 47 18.46 1.23 -1.17
C ARG A 47 19.45 1.88 -2.13
N GLY A 48 19.13 1.88 -3.42
CA GLY A 48 19.93 2.54 -4.41
C GLY A 48 20.00 4.04 -4.17
N ILE A 49 18.88 4.64 -3.85
CA ILE A 49 18.84 6.07 -3.53
C ILE A 49 19.70 6.38 -2.30
N ARG A 50 19.58 5.53 -1.29
CA ARG A 50 20.39 5.70 -0.09
C ARG A 50 21.86 5.67 -0.43
N GLY A 51 22.28 4.74 -1.29
CA GLY A 51 23.64 4.68 -1.73
C GLY A 51 24.10 5.92 -2.47
N MET A 52 23.20 6.51 -3.26
CA MET A 52 23.52 7.74 -3.96
C MET A 52 23.75 8.88 -2.98
N VAL A 53 22.94 8.96 -1.94
CA VAL A 53 23.13 9.99 -0.91
C VAL A 53 24.46 9.77 -0.20
N GLU A 54 24.76 8.53 0.13
CA GLU A 54 26.00 8.21 0.81
C GLU A 54 27.26 8.54 -0.01
N LYS A 55 27.12 8.48 -1.34
CA LYS A 55 28.22 8.78 -2.23
C LYS A 55 28.22 10.23 -2.70
N ASN A 56 27.32 11.04 -2.15
CA ASN A 56 27.19 12.44 -2.53
C ASN A 56 26.92 12.63 -4.02
N ALA A 57 26.03 11.78 -4.57
CA ALA A 57 25.63 11.92 -5.95
C ALA A 57 24.97 13.26 -6.18
N TYR A 58 24.93 13.70 -7.42
CA TYR A 58 24.36 14.98 -7.77
C TYR A 58 22.86 15.00 -7.46
N CYS A 59 22.38 16.10 -6.94
CA CYS A 59 20.98 16.20 -6.46
C CYS A 59 19.96 15.86 -7.53
N THR A 60 20.16 16.33 -8.74
CA THR A 60 19.20 16.06 -9.81
C THR A 60 19.08 14.58 -10.10
N ASP A 61 20.20 13.87 -10.05
CA ASP A 61 20.19 12.43 -10.31
C ASP A 61 19.40 11.70 -9.23
N ILE A 62 19.54 12.14 -7.99
CA ILE A 62 18.79 11.55 -6.89
C ILE A 62 17.30 11.82 -7.08
N LEU A 63 16.95 13.05 -7.47
CA LEU A 63 15.54 13.41 -7.67
C LEU A 63 14.90 12.58 -8.77
N VAL A 64 15.65 12.28 -9.83
CA VAL A 64 15.13 11.43 -10.91
C VAL A 64 14.83 10.03 -10.37
N GLN A 65 15.71 9.50 -9.53
CA GLN A 65 15.48 8.18 -8.96
C GLN A 65 14.28 8.20 -8.01
N VAL A 66 14.10 9.27 -7.25
CA VAL A 66 12.94 9.41 -6.38
C VAL A 66 11.65 9.42 -7.22
N ALA A 67 11.68 10.11 -8.35
CA ALA A 67 10.51 10.13 -9.24
C ALA A 67 10.18 8.72 -9.73
N ALA A 68 11.20 7.92 -10.03
CA ALA A 68 10.98 6.54 -10.47
C ALA A 68 10.34 5.70 -9.36
N VAL A 69 10.80 5.88 -8.12
CA VAL A 69 10.22 5.15 -6.99
C VAL A 69 8.78 5.58 -6.76
N SER A 70 8.52 6.88 -6.87
CA SER A 70 7.15 7.40 -6.74
C SER A 70 6.22 6.79 -7.77
N ALA A 71 6.70 6.67 -9.02
CA ALA A 71 5.90 6.06 -10.07
C ALA A 71 5.64 4.58 -9.79
N ALA A 72 6.64 3.89 -9.25
CA ALA A 72 6.49 2.48 -8.92
C ALA A 72 5.49 2.29 -7.78
N LEU A 73 5.52 3.19 -6.79
CA LEU A 73 4.55 3.13 -5.70
C LEU A 73 3.14 3.43 -6.20
N ALA A 74 3.01 4.37 -7.12
CA ALA A 74 1.70 4.67 -7.70
C ALA A 74 1.16 3.45 -8.46
N ALA A 75 2.04 2.75 -9.17
CA ALA A 75 1.62 1.53 -9.88
C ALA A 75 1.19 0.45 -8.89
N PHE A 76 1.91 0.31 -7.77
CA PHE A 76 1.54 -0.63 -6.74
C PHE A 76 0.16 -0.29 -6.18
N ASN A 77 -0.09 0.99 -5.91
CA ASN A 77 -1.39 1.44 -5.41
C ASN A 77 -2.52 1.13 -6.39
N ARG A 78 -2.29 1.35 -7.68
CA ARG A 78 -3.32 1.06 -8.67
C ARG A 78 -3.65 -0.42 -8.72
N GLU A 79 -2.63 -1.27 -8.65
CA GLU A 79 -2.83 -2.70 -8.68
C GLU A 79 -3.62 -3.16 -7.46
N LEU A 80 -3.22 -2.66 -6.30
CA LEU A 80 -3.87 -3.03 -5.05
C LEU A 80 -5.32 -2.54 -5.02
N LEU A 81 -5.53 -1.32 -5.49
CA LEU A 81 -6.87 -0.73 -5.51
C LEU A 81 -7.79 -1.47 -6.47
N ALA A 82 -7.28 -1.81 -7.66
CA ALA A 82 -8.08 -2.53 -8.63
C ALA A 82 -8.52 -3.88 -8.07
N ASP A 83 -7.60 -4.57 -7.39
CA ASP A 83 -7.91 -5.84 -6.80
C ASP A 83 -8.93 -5.70 -5.67
N HIS A 84 -8.77 -4.67 -4.86
CA HIS A 84 -9.69 -4.40 -3.75
C HIS A 84 -11.11 -4.15 -4.26
N VAL A 85 -11.24 -3.35 -5.34
CA VAL A 85 -12.55 -3.06 -5.92
C VAL A 85 -13.18 -4.33 -6.49
N LYS A 86 -12.40 -5.15 -7.17
CA LYS A 86 -12.91 -6.35 -7.81
C LYS A 86 -13.33 -7.42 -6.81
N THR A 87 -12.72 -7.45 -5.66
CA THR A 87 -12.99 -8.52 -4.69
C THR A 87 -13.71 -8.02 -3.46
N CYS A 88 -13.04 -7.26 -2.62
CA CYS A 88 -13.59 -6.89 -1.32
C CYS A 88 -14.79 -5.96 -1.42
N VAL A 89 -14.68 -4.93 -2.25
CA VAL A 89 -15.76 -3.96 -2.38
C VAL A 89 -16.98 -4.60 -3.02
N LYS A 90 -16.76 -5.35 -4.10
CA LYS A 90 -17.86 -6.03 -4.78
C LYS A 90 -18.58 -6.99 -3.84
N ARG A 91 -17.81 -7.76 -3.09
CA ARG A 91 -18.40 -8.73 -2.15
C ARG A 91 -19.23 -8.02 -1.10
N ASP A 92 -18.72 -6.91 -0.56
CA ASP A 92 -19.43 -6.19 0.50
C ASP A 92 -20.67 -5.49 -0.02
N ILE A 93 -20.62 -4.99 -1.24
CA ILE A 93 -21.80 -4.38 -1.85
C ILE A 93 -22.90 -5.41 -2.03
N LEU A 94 -22.54 -6.60 -2.53
CA LEU A 94 -23.51 -7.67 -2.72
C LEU A 94 -24.07 -8.15 -1.39
N ALA A 95 -23.33 -7.99 -0.31
CA ALA A 95 -23.79 -8.37 1.02
C ALA A 95 -24.53 -7.25 1.71
N GLY A 96 -24.71 -6.11 1.05
CA GLY A 96 -25.44 -4.99 1.65
C GLY A 96 -24.62 -4.15 2.61
N LYS A 97 -23.32 -4.24 2.56
CA LYS A 97 -22.46 -3.46 3.46
C LYS A 97 -22.02 -2.16 2.80
N ASP A 98 -22.77 -1.12 3.00
CA ASP A 98 -22.48 0.16 2.36
C ASP A 98 -21.27 0.87 2.96
N GLU A 99 -20.83 0.47 4.13
CA GLU A 99 -19.70 1.10 4.79
C GLU A 99 -18.42 0.99 3.96
N THR A 100 -18.31 -0.05 3.17
CA THR A 100 -17.12 -0.27 2.34
C THR A 100 -16.96 0.83 1.29
N ILE A 101 -18.07 1.35 0.80
CA ILE A 101 -18.00 2.43 -0.19
C ILE A 101 -17.48 3.70 0.46
N ALA A 102 -17.95 4.02 1.66
CA ALA A 102 -17.48 5.20 2.38
C ALA A 102 -15.99 5.05 2.70
N GLU A 103 -15.58 3.87 3.08
CA GLU A 103 -14.19 3.58 3.39
C GLU A 103 -13.31 3.77 2.15
N LEU A 104 -13.78 3.29 1.00
CA LEU A 104 -13.06 3.42 -0.26
C LEU A 104 -12.90 4.89 -0.64
N LEU A 105 -13.98 5.67 -0.53
CA LEU A 105 -13.92 7.09 -0.86
C LEU A 105 -12.95 7.83 0.03
N SER A 106 -12.94 7.50 1.31
CA SER A 106 -12.01 8.11 2.25
C SER A 106 -10.55 7.79 1.87
N THR A 107 -10.32 6.55 1.50
CA THR A 107 -8.98 6.12 1.10
C THR A 107 -8.54 6.82 -0.18
N LEU A 108 -9.45 6.94 -1.16
CA LEU A 108 -9.13 7.63 -2.40
C LEU A 108 -8.75 9.08 -2.18
N GLN A 109 -9.44 9.74 -1.25
CA GLN A 109 -9.12 11.12 -0.93
C GLN A 109 -7.70 11.26 -0.39
N LYS A 110 -7.26 10.29 0.39
CA LYS A 110 -5.88 10.30 0.90
C LYS A 110 -4.86 10.07 -0.21
N LEU A 111 -5.20 9.24 -1.18
CA LEU A 111 -4.29 8.94 -2.28
C LEU A 111 -4.19 10.08 -3.28
N MET A 112 -5.21 10.92 -3.35
CA MET A 112 -5.26 11.99 -4.34
C MET A 112 -4.68 13.31 -3.85
N ARG A 113 -4.02 13.31 -2.73
CA ARG A 113 -3.38 14.52 -2.23
C ARG A 113 -2.17 14.89 -3.03
#